data_a1db78b1ed397c3390a35d04260c58f2
#
_entry.id   a1db78b1ed397c3390a35d04260c58f2
#
_cell.length_a   1.000
_cell.length_b   1.000
_cell.length_c   1.000
_cell.angle_alpha   90.00
_cell.angle_beta   90.00
_cell.angle_gamma   90.00
#
_symmetry.space_group_name_H-M   'P 1'
#
loop_
_entity.id
_entity.type
_entity.pdbx_description
1 polymer ?
#
loop_
_entity_poly.entity_id
_entity_poly.type
_entity_poly.pdbx_seq_one_letter_code
_entity_poly.pdbx_strand_id
1 'polypeptide(L)'
;QPFVLLTQRSLYDSSRAPKGKHTAWAYCPVPNGSTVDMTTIIEKQIERFAPGFRDLILAKHVMNAAQMEEYNPNYIGGDINGGVIDLGQLFTRPALRWSPYKTSAKGIYICSASTPPGGGVHGMCGYHAAKRALKDVFSIGVKPINK
;
A
#
# COMPACT_ATOMS: atom_id res chain seq x y z
N GLN A 1 -16.64 -6.57 -13.88
CA GLN A 1 -15.95 -5.28 -13.88
C GLN A 1 -15.08 -5.21 -12.65
N PRO A 2 -13.82 -4.83 -12.78
CA PRO A 2 -12.91 -4.80 -11.64
C PRO A 2 -13.26 -3.66 -10.68
N PHE A 3 -12.90 -3.85 -9.42
CA PHE A 3 -12.79 -2.75 -8.49
C PHE A 3 -11.63 -1.85 -8.93
N VAL A 4 -11.88 -0.55 -9.05
CA VAL A 4 -10.84 0.45 -9.38
C VAL A 4 -10.77 1.46 -8.26
N LEU A 5 -9.59 1.61 -7.66
CA LEU A 5 -9.31 2.69 -6.75
C LEU A 5 -8.74 3.86 -7.56
N LEU A 6 -9.38 5.02 -7.45
CA LEU A 6 -8.97 6.27 -8.11
C LEU A 6 -8.73 7.35 -7.06
N THR A 7 -7.62 8.07 -7.19
CA THR A 7 -7.32 9.26 -6.37
C THR A 7 -6.84 10.41 -7.23
N GLN A 8 -7.23 11.61 -6.87
CA GLN A 8 -6.89 12.87 -7.56
C GLN A 8 -6.23 13.82 -6.56
N ARG A 9 -4.94 13.57 -6.29
CA ARG A 9 -4.18 14.25 -5.22
C ARG A 9 -4.02 15.75 -5.44
N SER A 10 -4.01 16.20 -6.69
CA SER A 10 -3.92 17.63 -7.05
C SER A 10 -5.12 18.47 -6.61
N LEU A 11 -6.23 17.85 -6.20
CA LEU A 11 -7.36 18.58 -5.60
C LEU A 11 -7.02 19.10 -4.20
N TYR A 12 -6.14 18.41 -3.48
CA TYR A 12 -5.72 18.76 -2.11
C TYR A 12 -4.37 19.46 -2.06
N ASP A 13 -3.54 19.22 -3.07
CA ASP A 13 -2.19 19.77 -3.19
C ASP A 13 -1.94 20.21 -4.63
N SER A 14 -2.18 21.48 -4.90
CA SER A 14 -2.06 22.08 -6.24
C SER A 14 -0.62 22.10 -6.79
N SER A 15 0.39 21.88 -5.94
CA SER A 15 1.80 21.77 -6.38
C SER A 15 2.09 20.52 -7.21
N ARG A 16 1.17 19.53 -7.21
CA ARG A 16 1.31 18.26 -7.93
C ARG A 16 0.93 18.30 -9.41
N ALA A 17 0.48 19.43 -9.91
CA ALA A 17 0.14 19.62 -11.32
C ALA A 17 0.34 21.07 -11.76
N PRO A 18 0.63 21.35 -13.02
CA PRO A 18 0.60 22.70 -13.54
C PRO A 18 -0.79 23.34 -13.38
N LYS A 19 -0.84 24.68 -13.35
CA LYS A 19 -2.09 25.43 -13.20
C LYS A 19 -3.14 25.00 -14.24
N GLY A 20 -4.33 24.68 -13.75
CA GLY A 20 -5.46 24.23 -14.58
C GLY A 20 -5.34 22.79 -15.09
N LYS A 21 -4.37 22.01 -14.58
CA LYS A 21 -4.20 20.59 -14.83
C LYS A 21 -4.36 19.80 -13.54
N HIS A 22 -4.60 18.49 -13.68
CA HIS A 22 -4.77 17.59 -12.55
C HIS A 22 -3.98 16.30 -12.76
N THR A 23 -3.56 15.71 -11.66
CA THR A 23 -3.02 14.34 -11.64
C THR A 23 -4.08 13.40 -11.14
N ALA A 24 -4.23 12.26 -11.81
CA ALA A 24 -5.04 11.14 -11.35
C ALA A 24 -4.16 9.91 -11.22
N TRP A 25 -4.38 9.12 -10.20
CA TRP A 25 -3.71 7.85 -9.99
C TRP A 25 -4.75 6.76 -9.72
N ALA A 26 -4.70 5.70 -10.51
CA ALA A 26 -5.67 4.61 -10.43
C ALA A 26 -4.98 3.26 -10.45
N TYR A 27 -5.55 2.29 -9.74
CA TYR A 27 -5.15 0.89 -9.84
C TYR A 27 -6.34 -0.05 -9.62
N CYS A 28 -6.17 -1.28 -10.07
CA CYS A 28 -7.09 -2.37 -9.77
C CYS A 28 -6.30 -3.62 -9.34
N PRO A 29 -6.86 -4.46 -8.45
CA PRO A 29 -6.27 -5.75 -8.14
C PRO A 29 -6.23 -6.66 -9.37
N VAL A 30 -5.09 -7.34 -9.54
CA VAL A 30 -4.84 -8.35 -10.58
C VAL A 30 -4.16 -9.56 -9.94
N PRO A 31 -4.14 -10.73 -10.59
CA PRO A 31 -3.35 -11.87 -10.12
C PRO A 31 -1.87 -11.51 -9.96
N ASN A 32 -1.22 -12.09 -8.96
CA ASN A 32 0.20 -11.91 -8.68
C ASN A 32 1.04 -12.22 -9.94
N GLY A 33 1.99 -11.34 -10.26
CA GLY A 33 2.85 -11.47 -11.43
C GLY A 33 2.15 -11.22 -12.78
N SER A 34 0.94 -10.72 -12.80
CA SER A 34 0.19 -10.46 -14.05
C SER A 34 0.92 -9.47 -14.96
N THR A 35 1.03 -9.82 -16.24
CA THR A 35 1.55 -8.95 -17.30
C THR A 35 0.46 -8.23 -18.09
N VAL A 36 -0.80 -8.43 -17.72
CA VAL A 36 -1.95 -7.87 -18.44
C VAL A 36 -1.99 -6.35 -18.28
N ASP A 37 -2.14 -5.65 -19.41
CA ASP A 37 -2.43 -4.21 -19.42
C ASP A 37 -3.91 -3.97 -19.11
N MET A 38 -4.16 -3.41 -17.94
CA MET A 38 -5.50 -3.09 -17.45
C MET A 38 -5.97 -1.66 -17.82
N THR A 39 -5.19 -0.89 -18.56
CA THR A 39 -5.44 0.52 -18.87
C THR A 39 -6.85 0.75 -19.40
N THR A 40 -7.21 0.08 -20.48
CA THR A 40 -8.52 0.24 -21.13
C THR A 40 -9.67 -0.13 -20.20
N ILE A 41 -9.47 -1.14 -19.36
CA ILE A 41 -10.49 -1.61 -18.41
C ILE A 41 -10.68 -0.61 -17.28
N ILE A 42 -9.58 -0.06 -16.75
CA ILE A 42 -9.61 1.00 -15.72
C ILE A 42 -10.28 2.25 -16.28
N GLU A 43 -9.85 2.73 -17.46
CA GLU A 43 -10.43 3.91 -18.10
C GLU A 43 -11.93 3.76 -18.37
N LYS A 44 -12.37 2.60 -18.86
CA LYS A 44 -13.80 2.31 -19.06
C LYS A 44 -14.57 2.34 -17.75
N GLN A 45 -13.98 1.84 -16.67
CA GLN A 45 -14.64 1.87 -15.37
C GLN A 45 -14.79 3.30 -14.83
N ILE A 46 -13.77 4.14 -15.01
CA ILE A 46 -13.84 5.56 -14.60
C ILE A 46 -14.85 6.30 -15.48
N GLU A 47 -14.85 6.09 -16.79
CA GLU A 47 -15.78 6.71 -17.75
C GLU A 47 -17.24 6.47 -17.40
N ARG A 48 -17.59 5.33 -16.76
CA ARG A 48 -18.97 5.07 -16.31
C ARG A 48 -19.48 6.04 -15.25
N PHE A 49 -18.57 6.59 -14.43
CA PHE A 49 -18.89 7.49 -13.33
C PHE A 49 -18.56 8.96 -13.68
N ALA A 50 -17.67 9.15 -14.64
CA ALA A 50 -17.23 10.46 -15.12
C ALA A 50 -17.19 10.44 -16.66
N PRO A 51 -18.33 10.57 -17.33
CA PRO A 51 -18.41 10.62 -18.79
C PRO A 51 -17.54 11.75 -19.37
N GLY A 52 -16.75 11.45 -20.40
CA GLY A 52 -15.77 12.35 -21.00
C GLY A 52 -14.39 12.33 -20.34
N PHE A 53 -14.17 11.51 -19.30
CA PHE A 53 -12.87 11.41 -18.63
C PHE A 53 -11.74 11.06 -19.59
N ARG A 54 -11.99 10.14 -20.53
CA ARG A 54 -10.96 9.64 -21.47
C ARG A 54 -10.47 10.76 -22.40
N ASP A 55 -11.32 11.67 -22.79
CA ASP A 55 -11.00 12.79 -23.67
C ASP A 55 -10.15 13.86 -22.96
N LEU A 56 -10.13 13.84 -21.64
CA LEU A 56 -9.35 14.77 -20.81
C LEU A 56 -7.94 14.25 -20.49
N ILE A 57 -7.59 13.01 -20.87
CA ILE A 57 -6.28 12.43 -20.60
C ILE A 57 -5.24 13.07 -21.52
N LEU A 58 -4.34 13.84 -20.95
CA LEU A 58 -3.25 14.50 -21.67
C LEU A 58 -2.03 13.59 -21.84
N ALA A 59 -1.71 12.82 -20.82
CA ALA A 59 -0.62 11.85 -20.79
C ALA A 59 -0.90 10.77 -19.73
N LYS A 60 -0.32 9.61 -19.90
CA LYS A 60 -0.42 8.52 -18.93
C LYS A 60 0.87 7.71 -18.86
N HIS A 61 1.13 7.16 -17.70
CA HIS A 61 2.14 6.14 -17.44
C HIS A 61 1.46 4.92 -16.83
N VAL A 62 1.84 3.74 -17.27
CA VAL A 62 1.20 2.48 -16.86
C VAL A 62 2.27 1.48 -16.42
N MET A 63 2.00 0.73 -15.37
CA MET A 63 2.80 -0.39 -14.94
C MET A 63 1.89 -1.57 -14.63
N ASN A 64 2.22 -2.75 -15.14
CA ASN A 64 1.58 -4.00 -14.73
C ASN A 64 2.27 -4.59 -13.48
N ALA A 65 1.74 -5.70 -12.94
CA ALA A 65 2.27 -6.27 -11.71
C ALA A 65 3.72 -6.75 -11.83
N ALA A 66 4.12 -7.31 -12.97
CA ALA A 66 5.50 -7.72 -13.21
C ALA A 66 6.45 -6.51 -13.26
N GLN A 67 6.05 -5.42 -13.91
CA GLN A 67 6.83 -4.18 -13.97
C GLN A 67 6.93 -3.49 -12.59
N MET A 68 5.92 -3.65 -11.73
CA MET A 68 5.99 -3.16 -10.35
C MET A 68 7.07 -3.88 -9.55
N GLU A 69 7.22 -5.20 -9.72
CA GLU A 69 8.31 -5.97 -9.11
C GLU A 69 9.69 -5.55 -9.65
N GLU A 70 9.79 -5.36 -10.97
CA GLU A 70 11.02 -4.87 -11.60
C GLU A 70 11.41 -3.47 -11.07
N TYR A 71 10.42 -2.58 -10.91
CA TYR A 71 10.62 -1.25 -10.32
C TYR A 71 11.07 -1.31 -8.86
N ASN A 72 10.51 -2.22 -8.07
CA ASN A 72 10.87 -2.42 -6.67
C ASN A 72 10.83 -3.92 -6.32
N PRO A 73 11.98 -4.59 -6.15
CA PRO A 73 12.05 -6.02 -5.86
C PRO A 73 11.35 -6.47 -4.56
N ASN A 74 10.93 -5.55 -3.70
CA ASN A 74 10.11 -5.89 -2.53
C ASN A 74 8.62 -6.08 -2.88
N TYR A 75 8.18 -5.68 -4.07
CA TYR A 75 6.81 -5.86 -4.57
C TYR A 75 6.67 -7.16 -5.34
N ILE A 76 6.94 -8.29 -4.69
CA ILE A 76 6.93 -9.62 -5.30
C ILE A 76 5.60 -9.88 -6.01
N GLY A 77 5.65 -10.08 -7.34
CA GLY A 77 4.48 -10.20 -8.20
C GLY A 77 3.59 -8.96 -8.25
N GLY A 78 4.13 -7.77 -7.90
CA GLY A 78 3.40 -6.50 -7.86
C GLY A 78 2.63 -6.26 -6.55
N ASP A 79 2.84 -7.08 -5.53
CA ASP A 79 2.16 -6.94 -4.25
C ASP A 79 2.72 -5.78 -3.43
N ILE A 80 1.93 -4.72 -3.27
CA ILE A 80 2.27 -3.55 -2.46
C ILE A 80 1.94 -3.69 -0.96
N ASN A 81 1.31 -4.80 -0.55
CA ASN A 81 0.88 -5.03 0.83
C ASN A 81 1.85 -5.89 1.66
N GLY A 82 2.90 -6.42 1.03
CA GLY A 82 3.91 -7.25 1.68
C GLY A 82 3.36 -8.61 2.13
N GLY A 83 2.51 -9.21 1.32
CA GLY A 83 1.95 -10.54 1.48
C GLY A 83 0.42 -10.58 1.51
N VAL A 84 -0.13 -11.76 1.36
CA VAL A 84 -1.58 -12.01 1.34
C VAL A 84 -2.23 -11.49 2.62
N ILE A 85 -3.38 -10.83 2.46
CA ILE A 85 -4.23 -10.38 3.57
C ILE A 85 -5.44 -11.29 3.65
N ASP A 86 -5.30 -12.42 4.33
CA ASP A 86 -6.41 -13.31 4.68
C ASP A 86 -6.55 -13.44 6.21
N LEU A 87 -7.59 -14.12 6.67
CA LEU A 87 -7.86 -14.27 8.11
C LEU A 87 -6.72 -14.96 8.85
N GLY A 88 -6.04 -15.92 8.22
CA GLY A 88 -4.88 -16.59 8.81
C GLY A 88 -3.68 -15.65 8.94
N GLN A 89 -3.41 -14.87 7.90
CA GLN A 89 -2.28 -13.94 7.86
C GLN A 89 -2.45 -12.74 8.79
N LEU A 90 -3.66 -12.34 9.16
CA LEU A 90 -3.86 -11.28 10.15
C LEU A 90 -3.14 -11.53 11.48
N PHE A 91 -3.00 -12.79 11.86
CA PHE A 91 -2.39 -13.19 13.14
C PHE A 91 -0.99 -13.78 12.98
N THR A 92 -0.61 -14.20 11.78
CA THR A 92 0.65 -14.93 11.54
C THR A 92 1.70 -14.14 10.76
N ARG A 93 1.40 -12.92 10.34
CA ARG A 93 2.31 -12.05 9.59
C ARG A 93 3.41 -11.47 10.48
N PRO A 94 4.64 -11.32 9.96
CA PRO A 94 5.26 -11.96 8.80
C PRO A 94 5.67 -13.41 9.10
N ALA A 95 5.53 -13.83 10.33
CA ALA A 95 5.82 -15.18 10.82
C ALA A 95 5.01 -15.45 12.09
N LEU A 96 4.69 -16.70 12.36
CA LEU A 96 3.99 -17.13 13.57
C LEU A 96 4.85 -16.87 14.82
N ARG A 97 4.57 -15.73 15.50
CA ARG A 97 5.30 -15.27 16.69
C ARG A 97 4.37 -14.50 17.63
N TRP A 98 4.64 -14.56 18.93
CA TRP A 98 3.95 -13.76 19.95
C TRP A 98 4.09 -12.23 19.72
N SER A 99 5.20 -11.81 19.13
CA SER A 99 5.41 -10.43 18.73
C SER A 99 5.87 -10.40 17.26
N PRO A 100 4.99 -10.04 16.33
CA PRO A 100 5.31 -9.99 14.91
C PRO A 100 6.32 -8.90 14.56
N TYR A 101 6.56 -7.96 15.47
CA TYR A 101 7.47 -6.83 15.26
C TYR A 101 8.92 -7.14 15.64
N LYS A 102 9.18 -8.25 16.35
CA LYS A 102 10.51 -8.65 16.79
C LYS A 102 11.11 -9.67 15.84
N THR A 103 12.37 -9.46 15.43
CA THR A 103 13.12 -10.47 14.66
C THR A 103 13.77 -11.52 15.57
N SER A 104 14.43 -12.52 14.98
CA SER A 104 15.28 -13.46 15.72
C SER A 104 16.57 -12.81 16.24
N ALA A 105 17.02 -11.73 15.59
CA ALA A 105 18.20 -10.99 16.03
C ALA A 105 17.84 -10.01 17.16
N LYS A 106 18.68 -9.98 18.20
CA LYS A 106 18.48 -9.07 19.35
C LYS A 106 18.61 -7.61 18.90
N GLY A 107 17.64 -6.78 19.28
CA GLY A 107 17.65 -5.33 19.00
C GLY A 107 17.16 -4.95 17.60
N ILE A 108 16.75 -5.91 16.75
CA ILE A 108 16.21 -5.62 15.42
C ILE A 108 14.70 -5.85 15.40
N TYR A 109 13.98 -4.83 14.93
CA TYR A 109 12.52 -4.80 14.87
C TYR A 109 12.03 -4.48 13.45
N ILE A 110 10.84 -4.98 13.10
CA ILE A 110 10.19 -4.78 11.80
C ILE A 110 8.98 -3.87 12.00
N CYS A 111 8.84 -2.85 11.15
CA CYS A 111 7.71 -1.92 11.15
C CYS A 111 7.11 -1.72 9.75
N SER A 112 7.08 -2.78 8.94
CA SER A 112 6.63 -2.73 7.55
C SER A 112 5.15 -3.10 7.40
N ALA A 113 4.61 -2.93 6.18
CA ALA A 113 3.30 -3.43 5.78
C ALA A 113 3.14 -4.95 5.98
N SER A 114 4.26 -5.70 6.06
CA SER A 114 4.26 -7.13 6.38
C SER A 114 3.91 -7.44 7.84
N THR A 115 3.84 -6.44 8.73
CA THR A 115 3.43 -6.63 10.13
C THR A 115 1.99 -6.15 10.36
N PRO A 116 1.26 -6.69 11.36
CA PRO A 116 -0.06 -6.18 11.71
C PRO A 116 -0.05 -4.66 12.02
N PRO A 117 -1.08 -3.92 11.67
CA PRO A 117 -2.32 -4.33 11.01
C PRO A 117 -2.24 -4.41 9.48
N GLY A 118 -1.06 -4.34 8.89
CA GLY A 118 -0.85 -4.44 7.46
C GLY A 118 -0.61 -3.11 6.76
N GLY A 119 -0.77 -3.09 5.43
CA GLY A 119 -0.58 -1.88 4.63
C GLY A 119 -1.63 -0.80 4.89
N GLY A 120 -1.22 0.47 4.75
CA GLY A 120 -2.09 1.63 4.91
C GLY A 120 -1.34 2.85 5.44
N VAL A 121 -1.95 4.03 5.30
CA VAL A 121 -1.38 5.30 5.78
C VAL A 121 -1.87 5.57 7.21
N HIS A 122 -1.43 4.79 8.17
CA HIS A 122 -1.88 4.87 9.56
C HIS A 122 -0.74 4.87 10.60
N GLY A 123 0.51 4.57 10.21
CA GLY A 123 1.66 4.52 11.11
C GLY A 123 1.63 3.43 12.20
N MET A 124 0.61 2.57 12.23
CA MET A 124 0.41 1.62 13.34
C MET A 124 1.48 0.53 13.40
N CYS A 125 2.00 0.08 12.27
CA CYS A 125 3.12 -0.88 12.26
C CYS A 125 4.34 -0.30 12.99
N GLY A 126 4.68 0.97 12.71
CA GLY A 126 5.76 1.69 13.39
C GLY A 126 5.48 1.90 14.88
N TYR A 127 4.26 2.32 15.23
CA TYR A 127 3.85 2.50 16.63
C TYR A 127 4.04 1.22 17.45
N HIS A 128 3.54 0.09 16.96
CA HIS A 128 3.65 -1.18 17.68
C HIS A 128 5.08 -1.70 17.73
N ALA A 129 5.87 -1.54 16.66
CA ALA A 129 7.28 -1.91 16.64
C ALA A 129 8.09 -1.06 17.65
N ALA A 130 7.89 0.26 17.67
CA ALA A 130 8.55 1.16 18.62
C ALA A 130 8.16 0.84 20.07
N LYS A 131 6.87 0.61 20.34
CA LYS A 131 6.38 0.20 21.66
C LYS A 131 7.05 -1.09 22.13
N ARG A 132 7.23 -2.06 21.22
CA ARG A 132 7.92 -3.32 21.52
C ARG A 132 9.40 -3.08 21.81
N ALA A 133 10.08 -2.27 21.01
CA ALA A 133 11.49 -1.94 21.19
C ALA A 133 11.74 -1.22 22.53
N LEU A 134 10.91 -0.23 22.88
CA LEU A 134 10.99 0.48 24.16
C LEU A 134 10.85 -0.47 25.36
N LYS A 135 9.94 -1.42 25.28
CA LYS A 135 9.76 -2.42 26.33
C LYS A 135 10.97 -3.35 26.46
N ASP A 136 11.51 -3.83 25.31
CA ASP A 136 12.56 -4.84 25.33
C ASP A 136 13.95 -4.25 25.66
N VAL A 137 14.22 -3.02 25.25
CA VAL A 137 15.56 -2.38 25.38
C VAL A 137 15.64 -1.51 26.64
N PHE A 138 14.59 -0.78 26.95
CA PHE A 138 14.61 0.22 28.02
C PHE A 138 13.68 -0.12 29.18
N SER A 139 12.95 -1.25 29.13
CA SER A 139 11.94 -1.63 30.12
C SER A 139 10.82 -0.59 30.32
N ILE A 140 10.62 0.26 29.30
CA ILE A 140 9.60 1.32 29.35
C ILE A 140 8.26 0.77 28.82
N GLY A 141 7.23 0.82 29.68
CA GLY A 141 5.85 0.54 29.30
C GLY A 141 5.20 1.79 28.69
N VAL A 142 4.82 1.75 27.42
CA VAL A 142 4.04 2.84 26.78
C VAL A 142 2.57 2.69 27.16
N LYS A 143 2.00 3.68 27.84
CA LYS A 143 0.56 3.73 28.15
C LYS A 143 -0.26 3.80 26.85
N PRO A 144 -1.47 3.21 26.83
CA PRO A 144 -2.40 3.42 25.72
C PRO A 144 -2.65 4.91 25.51
N ILE A 145 -2.75 5.33 24.24
CA ILE A 145 -3.22 6.69 23.93
C ILE A 145 -4.71 6.70 24.30
N ASN A 146 -5.05 7.38 25.39
CA ASN A 146 -6.45 7.60 25.74
C ASN A 146 -7.07 8.43 24.60
N LYS A 147 -8.17 7.93 24.05
CA LYS A 147 -9.00 8.67 23.08
C LYS A 147 -9.78 9.75 23.78
#